data_7e11798ae75aea346840a6c4ebe3d048
#
_entry.id   7e11798ae75aea346840a6c4ebe3d048
#
_cell.length_a   1.000
_cell.length_b   1.000
_cell.length_c   1.000
_cell.angle_alpha   90.00
_cell.angle_beta   90.00
_cell.angle_gamma   90.00
#
_symmetry.space_group_name_H-M   'P 1'
#
loop_
_entity.id
_entity.type
_entity.pdbx_description
1 polymer ?
#
loop_
_entity_poly.entity_id
_entity_poly.type
_entity_poly.pdbx_seq_one_letter_code
_entity_poly.pdbx_strand_id
1 'polypeptide(L)'
;MAVLEETIDIAVIGAGHAGCEAALAAARMGLETVVFTVSVDSIAMMPCNPNIGGTSKGHLVKEIDALGGEMGKNIDKTFIQSKMLNKSKGPAVHSLRAQADKAEYTKEMRKTLQNTDHLSIRQAEVAEILTNKDQFFPEDEYHEGEEQKITGVRTVSGGVYRCKAVVLCTGTYLRARCLTGEMITHTGPNGLSAANHLTDSLVAHGIQTRRFKTGTPARVDKRSLDFSKMEEQFGDERVVPFSFTTNPEDVQIEQASCWLTYTNETTHEIIRNNLDRSPIYAGIIEGTGPRYCPSIEDKVVKFPDKTRHQVFIEPEGLYTNEMYLR
;
A
#
# COMPACT_ATOMS: atom_id res chain seq x y z
N MET A 1 18.40 -20.24 -19.29
CA MET A 1 17.43 -21.19 -19.91
C MET A 1 16.17 -21.04 -19.09
N ALA A 2 15.00 -20.86 -19.74
CA ALA A 2 13.73 -20.78 -19.01
C ALA A 2 13.29 -22.19 -18.62
N VAL A 3 12.78 -22.34 -17.40
CA VAL A 3 12.37 -23.65 -16.85
C VAL A 3 10.92 -23.52 -16.38
N LEU A 4 10.05 -24.44 -16.83
CA LEU A 4 8.69 -24.54 -16.29
C LEU A 4 8.77 -24.99 -14.83
N GLU A 5 8.30 -24.15 -13.92
CA GLU A 5 8.27 -24.40 -12.50
C GLU A 5 6.96 -25.07 -12.09
N GLU A 6 5.83 -24.55 -12.54
CA GLU A 6 4.51 -24.95 -12.05
C GLU A 6 3.41 -24.56 -13.05
N THR A 7 2.31 -25.34 -13.03
CA THR A 7 1.06 -24.98 -13.70
C THR A 7 0.02 -24.61 -12.66
N ILE A 8 -0.56 -23.43 -12.77
CA ILE A 8 -1.50 -22.83 -11.83
C ILE A 8 -2.71 -22.26 -12.57
N ASP A 9 -3.73 -21.84 -11.85
CA ASP A 9 -4.87 -21.14 -12.45
C ASP A 9 -4.62 -19.63 -12.54
N ILE A 10 -4.18 -19.02 -11.44
CA ILE A 10 -4.06 -17.56 -11.30
C ILE A 10 -2.65 -17.18 -10.84
N ALA A 11 -2.03 -16.25 -11.58
CA ALA A 11 -0.82 -15.56 -11.14
C ALA A 11 -1.16 -14.14 -10.64
N VAL A 12 -0.89 -13.85 -9.37
CA VAL A 12 -1.08 -12.50 -8.78
C VAL A 12 0.28 -11.83 -8.66
N ILE A 13 0.48 -10.70 -9.32
CA ILE A 13 1.76 -9.99 -9.36
C ILE A 13 1.76 -8.82 -8.39
N GLY A 14 2.43 -8.98 -7.27
CA GLY A 14 2.51 -8.02 -6.18
C GLY A 14 1.66 -8.42 -4.98
N ALA A 15 2.26 -8.49 -3.80
CA ALA A 15 1.62 -8.85 -2.52
C ALA A 15 1.37 -7.63 -1.61
N GLY A 16 1.05 -6.47 -2.18
CA GLY A 16 0.45 -5.36 -1.46
C GLY A 16 -1.02 -5.67 -1.10
N HIS A 17 -1.74 -4.72 -0.52
CA HIS A 17 -3.13 -4.95 -0.08
C HIS A 17 -4.02 -5.52 -1.20
N ALA A 18 -3.97 -4.94 -2.41
CA ALA A 18 -4.76 -5.41 -3.54
C ALA A 18 -4.39 -6.85 -3.94
N GLY A 19 -3.10 -7.18 -3.94
CA GLY A 19 -2.64 -8.53 -4.27
C GLY A 19 -3.02 -9.56 -3.22
N CYS A 20 -2.96 -9.21 -1.94
CA CYS A 20 -3.44 -10.08 -0.86
C CYS A 20 -4.93 -10.40 -1.02
N GLU A 21 -5.77 -9.39 -1.26
CA GLU A 21 -7.20 -9.59 -1.47
C GLU A 21 -7.48 -10.43 -2.73
N ALA A 22 -6.80 -10.15 -3.84
CA ALA A 22 -6.97 -10.91 -5.08
C ALA A 22 -6.55 -12.38 -4.92
N ALA A 23 -5.40 -12.63 -4.27
CA ALA A 23 -4.89 -13.97 -4.05
C ALA A 23 -5.79 -14.78 -3.12
N LEU A 24 -6.25 -14.18 -2.01
CA LEU A 24 -7.18 -14.83 -1.08
C LEU A 24 -8.54 -15.11 -1.74
N ALA A 25 -9.06 -14.20 -2.54
CA ALA A 25 -10.31 -14.39 -3.26
C ALA A 25 -10.21 -15.56 -4.24
N ALA A 26 -9.16 -15.61 -5.07
CA ALA A 26 -8.94 -16.69 -6.03
C ALA A 26 -8.79 -18.06 -5.34
N ALA A 27 -7.95 -18.13 -4.32
CA ALA A 27 -7.70 -19.36 -3.57
C ALA A 27 -8.97 -19.88 -2.85
N ARG A 28 -9.76 -18.99 -2.24
CA ARG A 28 -11.04 -19.33 -1.61
C ARG A 28 -12.10 -19.81 -2.58
N MET A 29 -11.95 -19.50 -3.87
CA MET A 29 -12.76 -20.06 -4.97
C MET A 29 -12.27 -21.45 -5.43
N GLY A 30 -11.19 -21.99 -4.81
CA GLY A 30 -10.61 -23.28 -5.16
C GLY A 30 -9.69 -23.23 -6.39
N LEU A 31 -9.17 -22.05 -6.74
CA LEU A 31 -8.24 -21.89 -7.85
C LEU A 31 -6.79 -21.96 -7.35
N GLU A 32 -5.97 -22.80 -7.99
CA GLU A 32 -4.53 -22.86 -7.70
C GLU A 32 -3.88 -21.52 -8.02
N THR A 33 -3.47 -20.82 -6.98
CA THR A 33 -3.06 -19.42 -7.04
C THR A 33 -1.63 -19.24 -6.54
N VAL A 34 -0.83 -18.50 -7.28
CA VAL A 34 0.49 -18.04 -6.82
C VAL A 34 0.51 -16.53 -6.75
N VAL A 35 0.90 -15.99 -5.59
CA VAL A 35 1.21 -14.58 -5.43
C VAL A 35 2.71 -14.34 -5.45
N PHE A 36 3.16 -13.46 -6.34
CA PHE A 36 4.56 -13.07 -6.51
C PHE A 36 4.85 -11.78 -5.77
N THR A 37 5.96 -11.74 -5.05
CA THR A 37 6.42 -10.53 -4.35
C THR A 37 7.94 -10.42 -4.42
N VAL A 38 8.46 -9.20 -4.43
CA VAL A 38 9.91 -8.94 -4.36
C VAL A 38 10.49 -9.23 -2.97
N SER A 39 9.63 -9.24 -1.93
CA SER A 39 10.01 -9.61 -0.57
C SER A 39 8.80 -10.13 0.21
N VAL A 40 8.93 -11.29 0.84
CA VAL A 40 7.87 -11.85 1.70
C VAL A 40 7.67 -11.03 2.97
N ASP A 41 8.67 -10.28 3.40
CA ASP A 41 8.58 -9.41 4.58
C ASP A 41 7.86 -8.09 4.27
N SER A 42 7.58 -7.80 3.00
CA SER A 42 6.83 -6.63 2.55
C SER A 42 5.36 -6.92 2.20
N ILE A 43 4.86 -8.11 2.49
CA ILE A 43 3.45 -8.47 2.27
C ILE A 43 2.55 -7.52 3.05
N ALA A 44 1.57 -6.91 2.36
CA ALA A 44 0.66 -5.92 2.93
C ALA A 44 1.34 -4.75 3.67
N MET A 45 2.60 -4.45 3.34
CA MET A 45 3.35 -3.36 3.95
C MET A 45 2.64 -2.02 3.76
N MET A 46 2.71 -1.17 4.78
CA MET A 46 2.18 0.20 4.78
C MET A 46 3.32 1.21 4.60
N PRO A 47 3.82 1.47 3.38
CA PRO A 47 5.00 2.31 3.20
C PRO A 47 4.73 3.80 3.46
N CYS A 48 3.49 4.25 3.33
CA CYS A 48 3.12 5.65 3.53
C CYS A 48 2.74 5.94 4.97
N ASN A 49 1.61 5.42 5.44
CA ASN A 49 1.08 5.70 6.78
C ASN A 49 0.58 4.42 7.47
N PRO A 50 0.52 4.42 8.82
CA PRO A 50 0.11 3.25 9.59
C PRO A 50 -1.42 3.12 9.73
N ASN A 51 -2.21 3.69 8.83
CA ASN A 51 -3.66 3.77 9.02
C ASN A 51 -4.46 3.00 7.97
N ILE A 52 -5.47 2.26 8.42
CA ILE A 52 -6.53 1.70 7.60
C ILE A 52 -7.80 2.53 7.76
N GLY A 53 -8.53 2.77 6.67
CA GLY A 53 -9.76 3.53 6.67
C GLY A 53 -9.54 5.04 6.74
N GLY A 54 -10.41 5.72 7.48
CA GLY A 54 -10.48 7.18 7.53
C GLY A 54 -11.48 7.76 6.54
N THR A 55 -11.54 9.09 6.47
CA THR A 55 -12.50 9.82 5.60
C THR A 55 -12.37 9.38 4.15
N SER A 56 -13.48 9.04 3.54
CA SER A 56 -13.61 8.51 2.16
C SER A 56 -12.90 7.18 1.90
N LYS A 57 -12.48 6.46 2.94
CA LYS A 57 -11.79 5.16 2.83
C LYS A 57 -12.39 4.09 3.74
N GLY A 58 -12.87 4.45 4.94
CA GLY A 58 -13.36 3.48 5.92
C GLY A 58 -14.54 2.64 5.41
N HIS A 59 -15.46 3.24 4.65
CA HIS A 59 -16.57 2.51 4.02
C HIS A 59 -16.09 1.55 2.93
N LEU A 60 -15.03 1.87 2.17
CA LEU A 60 -14.46 0.95 1.18
C LEU A 60 -13.89 -0.31 1.84
N VAL A 61 -13.28 -0.18 3.03
CA VAL A 61 -12.82 -1.35 3.80
C VAL A 61 -14.01 -2.21 4.23
N LYS A 62 -15.11 -1.59 4.65
CA LYS A 62 -16.35 -2.29 4.97
C LYS A 62 -16.96 -3.01 3.75
N GLU A 63 -16.93 -2.39 2.58
CA GLU A 63 -17.40 -3.00 1.33
C GLU A 63 -16.55 -4.22 0.95
N ILE A 64 -15.22 -4.11 1.06
CA ILE A 64 -14.29 -5.24 0.84
C ILE A 64 -14.60 -6.38 1.82
N ASP A 65 -14.78 -6.07 3.10
CA ASP A 65 -15.11 -7.05 4.13
C ASP A 65 -16.46 -7.76 3.86
N ALA A 66 -17.48 -7.01 3.43
CA ALA A 66 -18.78 -7.56 3.07
C ALA A 66 -18.71 -8.55 1.89
N LEU A 67 -17.70 -8.42 1.02
CA LEU A 67 -17.40 -9.35 -0.05
C LEU A 67 -16.49 -10.53 0.39
N GLY A 68 -16.18 -10.64 1.67
CA GLY A 68 -15.33 -11.70 2.23
C GLY A 68 -13.84 -11.37 2.26
N GLY A 69 -13.46 -10.09 2.07
CA GLY A 69 -12.08 -9.64 2.11
C GLY A 69 -11.41 -9.77 3.48
N GLU A 70 -10.12 -9.55 3.53
CA GLU A 70 -9.28 -9.81 4.72
C GLU A 70 -8.80 -8.53 5.43
N MET A 71 -8.76 -7.39 4.73
CA MET A 71 -8.22 -6.15 5.28
C MET A 71 -8.90 -5.74 6.60
N GLY A 72 -10.24 -5.85 6.67
CA GLY A 72 -11.02 -5.55 7.87
C GLY A 72 -10.67 -6.48 9.03
N LYS A 73 -10.58 -7.77 8.78
CA LYS A 73 -10.20 -8.79 9.78
C LYS A 73 -8.78 -8.63 10.27
N ASN A 74 -7.86 -8.33 9.35
CA ASN A 74 -6.45 -8.15 9.66
C ASN A 74 -6.20 -6.92 10.52
N ILE A 75 -6.86 -5.79 10.22
CA ILE A 75 -6.71 -4.58 11.05
C ILE A 75 -7.36 -4.75 12.42
N ASP A 76 -8.48 -5.46 12.54
CA ASP A 76 -9.13 -5.71 13.83
C ASP A 76 -8.25 -6.51 14.81
N LYS A 77 -7.30 -7.29 14.29
CA LYS A 77 -6.32 -8.04 15.10
C LYS A 77 -5.05 -7.25 15.43
N THR A 78 -4.76 -6.17 14.71
CA THR A 78 -3.43 -5.54 14.70
C THR A 78 -3.45 -4.04 14.90
N PHE A 79 -4.61 -3.44 15.13
CA PHE A 79 -4.70 -2.02 15.42
C PHE A 79 -4.14 -1.69 16.82
N ILE A 80 -3.63 -0.48 16.95
CA ILE A 80 -3.16 0.10 18.22
C ILE A 80 -3.99 1.30 18.65
N GLN A 81 -4.75 1.90 17.73
CA GLN A 81 -5.75 2.92 18.03
C GLN A 81 -6.89 2.86 17.00
N SER A 82 -8.12 3.04 17.47
CA SER A 82 -9.31 3.14 16.62
C SER A 82 -10.12 4.40 16.94
N LYS A 83 -10.62 5.07 15.89
CA LYS A 83 -11.40 6.29 16.05
C LYS A 83 -12.43 6.45 14.94
N MET A 84 -13.66 6.74 15.32
CA MET A 84 -14.70 7.16 14.37
C MET A 84 -14.56 8.65 14.08
N LEU A 85 -14.22 8.99 12.84
CA LEU A 85 -14.08 10.36 12.37
C LEU A 85 -15.42 10.97 11.97
N ASN A 86 -15.50 12.30 11.95
CA ASN A 86 -16.66 13.09 11.49
C ASN A 86 -17.95 12.87 12.30
N LYS A 87 -17.88 12.45 13.56
CA LYS A 87 -19.06 12.23 14.42
C LYS A 87 -19.98 13.46 14.49
N SER A 88 -19.43 14.67 14.44
CA SER A 88 -20.19 15.92 14.46
C SER A 88 -20.94 16.25 13.16
N LYS A 89 -20.65 15.54 12.06
CA LYS A 89 -21.21 15.83 10.73
C LYS A 89 -22.35 14.92 10.31
N GLY A 90 -22.77 14.02 11.19
CA GLY A 90 -23.85 13.06 10.93
C GLY A 90 -23.39 11.71 10.37
N PRO A 91 -24.27 10.68 10.49
CA PRO A 91 -23.91 9.28 10.23
C PRO A 91 -23.43 8.99 8.82
N ALA A 92 -23.94 9.69 7.81
CA ALA A 92 -23.60 9.47 6.40
C ALA A 92 -22.11 9.70 6.07
N VAL A 93 -21.40 10.45 6.90
CA VAL A 93 -19.96 10.75 6.71
C VAL A 93 -19.09 10.21 7.84
N HIS A 94 -19.68 9.44 8.78
CA HIS A 94 -18.90 8.74 9.78
C HIS A 94 -17.90 7.82 9.09
N SER A 95 -16.65 7.88 9.51
CA SER A 95 -15.57 7.15 8.86
C SER A 95 -14.65 6.53 9.90
N LEU A 96 -14.71 5.21 10.01
CA LEU A 96 -13.81 4.48 10.90
C LEU A 96 -12.38 4.57 10.40
N ARG A 97 -11.45 4.84 11.30
CA ARG A 97 -10.01 4.81 11.09
C ARG A 97 -9.37 3.99 12.19
N ALA A 98 -8.54 3.04 11.81
CA ALA A 98 -7.70 2.29 12.73
C ALA A 98 -6.22 2.50 12.37
N GLN A 99 -5.42 2.79 13.38
CA GLN A 99 -3.97 2.84 13.27
C GLN A 99 -3.41 1.47 13.60
N ALA A 100 -2.63 0.91 12.69
CA ALA A 100 -2.03 -0.39 12.84
C ALA A 100 -0.68 -0.33 13.57
N ASP A 101 -0.33 -1.41 14.28
CA ASP A 101 1.05 -1.81 14.38
C ASP A 101 1.48 -2.37 13.02
N LYS A 102 2.34 -1.66 12.31
CA LYS A 102 2.72 -2.03 10.92
C LYS A 102 3.38 -3.39 10.83
N ALA A 103 4.21 -3.73 11.81
CA ALA A 103 4.93 -4.99 11.83
C ALA A 103 3.97 -6.17 12.07
N GLU A 104 3.07 -6.04 13.04
CA GLU A 104 2.07 -7.06 13.34
C GLU A 104 1.04 -7.19 12.20
N TYR A 105 0.66 -6.07 11.55
CA TYR A 105 -0.25 -6.11 10.40
C TYR A 105 0.33 -6.92 9.23
N THR A 106 1.59 -6.68 8.87
CA THR A 106 2.31 -7.44 7.84
C THR A 106 2.45 -8.93 8.22
N LYS A 107 2.83 -9.20 9.45
CA LYS A 107 3.01 -10.55 9.98
C LYS A 107 1.71 -11.35 9.96
N GLU A 108 0.59 -10.77 10.42
CA GLU A 108 -0.71 -11.45 10.45
C GLU A 108 -1.25 -11.69 9.02
N MET A 109 -1.13 -10.72 8.10
CA MET A 109 -1.53 -10.92 6.71
C MET A 109 -0.70 -12.03 6.04
N ARG A 110 0.62 -12.05 6.25
CA ARG A 110 1.48 -13.12 5.75
C ARG A 110 1.06 -14.48 6.28
N LYS A 111 0.75 -14.57 7.57
CA LYS A 111 0.25 -15.79 8.21
C LYS A 111 -1.07 -16.26 7.58
N THR A 112 -2.00 -15.34 7.31
CA THR A 112 -3.27 -15.65 6.63
C THR A 112 -3.01 -16.24 5.25
N LEU A 113 -2.17 -15.59 4.43
CA LEU A 113 -1.83 -16.10 3.09
C LEU A 113 -1.19 -17.48 3.13
N GLN A 114 -0.24 -17.70 4.05
CA GLN A 114 0.49 -18.96 4.17
C GLN A 114 -0.38 -20.15 4.64
N ASN A 115 -1.49 -19.87 5.33
CA ASN A 115 -2.41 -20.88 5.85
C ASN A 115 -3.71 -21.00 5.02
N THR A 116 -3.74 -20.38 3.84
CA THR A 116 -4.89 -20.50 2.93
C THR A 116 -4.61 -21.62 1.92
N ASP A 117 -5.52 -22.58 1.83
CA ASP A 117 -5.47 -23.66 0.84
C ASP A 117 -5.48 -23.06 -0.59
N HIS A 118 -4.88 -23.76 -1.55
CA HIS A 118 -4.74 -23.35 -2.94
C HIS A 118 -3.96 -22.05 -3.16
N LEU A 119 -3.19 -21.58 -2.14
CA LEU A 119 -2.40 -20.35 -2.23
C LEU A 119 -0.92 -20.61 -1.92
N SER A 120 -0.08 -20.28 -2.87
CA SER A 120 1.38 -20.29 -2.71
C SER A 120 1.96 -18.90 -2.86
N ILE A 121 3.02 -18.61 -2.09
CA ILE A 121 3.80 -17.38 -2.16
C ILE A 121 5.13 -17.66 -2.83
N ARG A 122 5.51 -16.84 -3.82
CA ARG A 122 6.84 -16.88 -4.44
C ARG A 122 7.54 -15.54 -4.29
N GLN A 123 8.71 -15.57 -3.67
CA GLN A 123 9.58 -14.38 -3.65
C GLN A 123 10.35 -14.30 -4.97
N ALA A 124 9.77 -13.62 -5.92
CA ALA A 124 10.35 -13.43 -7.25
C ALA A 124 9.77 -12.17 -7.90
N GLU A 125 10.60 -11.47 -8.70
CA GLU A 125 10.14 -10.43 -9.60
C GLU A 125 9.67 -11.08 -10.90
N VAL A 126 8.42 -10.83 -11.28
CA VAL A 126 7.88 -11.20 -12.58
C VAL A 126 8.35 -10.19 -13.62
N ALA A 127 9.01 -10.69 -14.66
CA ALA A 127 9.56 -9.87 -15.73
C ALA A 127 8.65 -9.77 -16.95
N GLU A 128 7.90 -10.83 -17.23
CA GLU A 128 7.12 -10.91 -18.46
C GLU A 128 5.78 -11.63 -18.25
N ILE A 129 4.80 -11.18 -19.00
CA ILE A 129 3.55 -11.89 -19.24
C ILE A 129 3.72 -12.65 -20.54
N LEU A 130 3.36 -13.91 -20.56
CA LEU A 130 3.39 -14.77 -21.73
C LEU A 130 1.98 -14.94 -22.29
N THR A 131 1.87 -14.89 -23.61
CA THR A 131 0.64 -15.12 -24.36
C THR A 131 0.83 -16.22 -25.38
N ASN A 132 -0.24 -16.73 -25.95
CA ASN A 132 -0.17 -17.68 -27.06
C ASN A 132 0.61 -17.15 -28.27
N LYS A 133 0.69 -15.82 -28.46
CA LYS A 133 1.50 -15.18 -29.50
C LYS A 133 3.00 -15.41 -29.30
N ASP A 134 3.47 -15.54 -28.05
CA ASP A 134 4.87 -15.77 -27.73
C ASP A 134 5.29 -17.22 -28.05
N GLN A 135 4.33 -18.13 -28.27
CA GLN A 135 4.51 -19.54 -28.60
C GLN A 135 5.55 -20.22 -27.68
N PHE A 136 5.48 -19.88 -26.39
CA PHE A 136 6.44 -20.38 -25.40
C PHE A 136 6.19 -21.86 -25.06
N PHE A 137 4.93 -22.26 -24.98
CA PHE A 137 4.55 -23.66 -24.77
C PHE A 137 4.24 -24.33 -26.10
N PRO A 138 4.54 -25.63 -26.27
CA PRO A 138 4.30 -26.35 -27.53
C PRO A 138 2.88 -26.30 -28.05
N GLU A 139 1.91 -26.17 -27.14
CA GLU A 139 0.48 -26.08 -27.42
C GLU A 139 -0.03 -24.64 -27.67
N ASP A 140 0.84 -23.64 -27.58
CA ASP A 140 0.47 -22.26 -27.85
C ASP A 140 0.31 -22.05 -29.35
N GLU A 141 -0.94 -22.00 -29.79
CA GLU A 141 -1.31 -21.72 -31.17
C GLU A 141 -1.74 -20.25 -31.28
N TYR A 142 -1.23 -19.56 -32.29
CA TYR A 142 -1.57 -18.17 -32.58
C TYR A 142 -1.52 -17.93 -34.09
N HIS A 143 -2.60 -17.36 -34.64
CA HIS A 143 -2.64 -16.88 -36.00
C HIS A 143 -2.75 -15.35 -36.02
N GLU A 144 -2.10 -14.71 -36.98
CA GLU A 144 -2.08 -13.25 -37.10
C GLU A 144 -3.49 -12.67 -37.16
N GLY A 145 -3.82 -11.73 -36.25
CA GLY A 145 -5.15 -11.13 -36.13
C GLY A 145 -6.08 -11.78 -35.11
N GLU A 146 -5.68 -12.87 -34.48
CA GLU A 146 -6.42 -13.47 -33.37
C GLU A 146 -6.21 -12.71 -32.03
N GLU A 147 -7.14 -12.90 -31.11
CA GLU A 147 -7.02 -12.39 -29.75
C GLU A 147 -5.88 -13.07 -28.99
N GLN A 148 -5.04 -12.28 -28.34
CA GLN A 148 -3.99 -12.79 -27.48
C GLN A 148 -4.58 -13.35 -26.19
N LYS A 149 -4.19 -14.57 -25.83
CA LYS A 149 -4.62 -15.25 -24.59
C LYS A 149 -3.43 -15.41 -23.67
N ILE A 150 -3.62 -15.14 -22.39
CA ILE A 150 -2.59 -15.39 -21.37
C ILE A 150 -2.27 -16.88 -21.32
N THR A 151 -1.00 -17.23 -21.34
CA THR A 151 -0.51 -18.61 -21.19
C THR A 151 0.41 -18.76 -19.98
N GLY A 152 1.01 -17.68 -19.49
CA GLY A 152 1.87 -17.76 -18.31
C GLY A 152 2.53 -16.45 -17.90
N VAL A 153 3.44 -16.57 -16.96
CA VAL A 153 4.36 -15.50 -16.53
C VAL A 153 5.78 -16.04 -16.42
N ARG A 154 6.76 -15.17 -16.65
CA ARG A 154 8.19 -15.47 -16.48
C ARG A 154 8.82 -14.54 -15.45
N THR A 155 9.59 -15.11 -14.54
CA THR A 155 10.36 -14.36 -13.53
C THR A 155 11.70 -13.90 -14.09
N VAL A 156 12.32 -12.91 -13.44
CA VAL A 156 13.68 -12.43 -13.78
C VAL A 156 14.72 -13.57 -13.70
N SER A 157 14.55 -14.51 -12.77
CA SER A 157 15.42 -15.68 -12.63
C SER A 157 15.24 -16.75 -13.73
N GLY A 158 14.23 -16.60 -14.61
CA GLY A 158 13.94 -17.51 -15.71
C GLY A 158 12.90 -18.59 -15.38
N GLY A 159 12.38 -18.63 -14.16
CA GLY A 159 11.26 -19.53 -13.79
C GLY A 159 9.98 -19.15 -14.54
N VAL A 160 9.31 -20.13 -15.10
CA VAL A 160 8.07 -19.97 -15.88
C VAL A 160 6.91 -20.65 -15.15
N TYR A 161 5.83 -19.93 -14.99
CA TYR A 161 4.59 -20.41 -14.39
C TYR A 161 3.48 -20.33 -15.45
N ARG A 162 2.97 -21.50 -15.85
CA ARG A 162 1.83 -21.56 -16.74
C ARG A 162 0.58 -21.17 -15.98
N CYS A 163 -0.23 -20.26 -16.51
CA CYS A 163 -1.48 -19.83 -15.86
C CYS A 163 -2.55 -19.44 -16.86
N LYS A 164 -3.80 -19.45 -16.39
CA LYS A 164 -4.99 -19.08 -17.19
C LYS A 164 -5.28 -17.58 -17.15
N ALA A 165 -4.88 -16.91 -16.04
CA ALA A 165 -5.09 -15.48 -15.88
C ALA A 165 -4.01 -14.84 -14.98
N VAL A 166 -3.81 -13.55 -15.18
CA VAL A 166 -2.86 -12.72 -14.42
C VAL A 166 -3.59 -11.54 -13.79
N VAL A 167 -3.37 -11.32 -12.50
CA VAL A 167 -3.88 -10.14 -11.78
C VAL A 167 -2.71 -9.22 -11.44
N LEU A 168 -2.71 -8.02 -12.02
CA LEU A 168 -1.66 -7.03 -11.82
C LEU A 168 -1.94 -6.19 -10.58
N CYS A 169 -1.13 -6.36 -9.54
CA CYS A 169 -1.23 -5.64 -8.26
C CYS A 169 0.10 -4.99 -7.89
N THR A 170 0.80 -4.41 -8.87
CA THR A 170 2.18 -3.94 -8.78
C THR A 170 2.38 -2.67 -7.96
N GLY A 171 1.30 -2.02 -7.53
CA GLY A 171 1.35 -0.85 -6.66
C GLY A 171 2.21 0.28 -7.23
N THR A 172 3.23 0.70 -6.47
CA THR A 172 4.14 1.80 -6.82
C THR A 172 5.56 1.32 -7.17
N TYR A 173 5.73 0.05 -7.58
CA TYR A 173 7.05 -0.56 -7.79
C TYR A 173 7.53 -0.55 -9.24
N LEU A 174 6.62 -0.45 -10.24
CA LEU A 174 7.00 -0.47 -11.65
C LEU A 174 7.90 0.73 -12.00
N ARG A 175 9.16 0.45 -12.33
CA ARG A 175 10.19 1.47 -12.63
C ARG A 175 10.19 2.60 -11.61
N ALA A 176 10.07 2.23 -10.34
CA ALA A 176 9.95 3.18 -9.25
C ALA A 176 11.23 3.95 -9.00
N ARG A 177 11.07 5.18 -8.52
CA ARG A 177 12.16 5.97 -7.95
C ARG A 177 11.66 6.70 -6.71
N CYS A 178 12.51 6.79 -5.70
CA CYS A 178 12.24 7.52 -4.47
C CYS A 178 13.07 8.80 -4.46
N LEU A 179 12.44 9.89 -4.05
CA LEU A 179 13.09 11.20 -3.92
C LEU A 179 13.04 11.62 -2.45
N THR A 180 14.19 11.99 -1.91
CA THR A 180 14.32 12.48 -0.53
C THR A 180 15.18 13.74 -0.56
N GLY A 181 14.57 14.92 -0.47
CA GLY A 181 15.24 16.17 -0.78
C GLY A 181 15.80 16.13 -2.20
N GLU A 182 17.08 16.37 -2.35
CA GLU A 182 17.79 16.38 -3.65
C GLU A 182 18.26 14.98 -4.09
N MET A 183 18.16 13.97 -3.21
CA MET A 183 18.59 12.61 -3.54
C MET A 183 17.53 11.86 -4.32
N ILE A 184 17.95 11.21 -5.41
CA ILE A 184 17.12 10.31 -6.21
C ILE A 184 17.71 8.90 -6.13
N THR A 185 16.89 7.94 -5.70
CA THR A 185 17.26 6.52 -5.69
C THR A 185 16.31 5.73 -6.58
N HIS A 186 16.84 4.81 -7.37
CA HIS A 186 16.06 3.93 -8.26
C HIS A 186 15.64 2.66 -7.51
N THR A 187 14.80 2.85 -6.50
CA THR A 187 14.27 1.79 -5.66
C THR A 187 12.75 1.92 -5.53
N GLY A 188 12.11 0.85 -5.11
CA GLY A 188 10.76 0.90 -4.57
C GLY A 188 10.76 1.50 -3.15
N PRO A 189 9.57 1.61 -2.53
CA PRO A 189 9.42 2.07 -1.15
C PRO A 189 10.29 1.27 -0.16
N ASN A 190 10.74 1.92 0.91
CA ASN A 190 11.59 1.34 1.97
C ASN A 190 12.89 0.67 1.47
N GLY A 191 13.46 1.15 0.36
CA GLY A 191 14.71 0.61 -0.20
C GLY A 191 14.58 -0.76 -0.87
N LEU A 192 13.36 -1.28 -1.03
CA LEU A 192 13.13 -2.52 -1.77
C LEU A 192 13.43 -2.33 -3.26
N SER A 193 13.74 -3.43 -3.96
CA SER A 193 13.99 -3.39 -5.40
C SER A 193 12.78 -2.83 -6.15
N ALA A 194 13.04 -1.95 -7.12
CA ALA A 194 12.01 -1.56 -8.08
C ALA A 194 11.80 -2.69 -9.10
N ALA A 195 10.55 -2.91 -9.51
CA ALA A 195 10.22 -3.85 -10.58
C ALA A 195 10.47 -3.18 -11.94
N ASN A 196 11.63 -3.47 -12.52
CA ASN A 196 12.09 -2.73 -13.71
C ASN A 196 11.75 -3.42 -15.03
N HIS A 197 11.42 -4.70 -15.03
CA HIS A 197 11.31 -5.52 -16.25
C HIS A 197 9.87 -5.60 -16.79
N LEU A 198 8.88 -5.79 -15.93
CA LEU A 198 7.50 -6.05 -16.34
C LEU A 198 6.88 -4.93 -17.20
N THR A 199 7.31 -3.68 -17.02
CA THR A 199 6.77 -2.54 -17.77
C THR A 199 6.90 -2.72 -19.28
N ASP A 200 8.04 -3.23 -19.76
CA ASP A 200 8.27 -3.43 -21.18
C ASP A 200 7.36 -4.52 -21.75
N SER A 201 7.16 -5.60 -21.00
CA SER A 201 6.23 -6.65 -21.36
C SER A 201 4.78 -6.12 -21.45
N LEU A 202 4.33 -5.31 -20.48
CA LEU A 202 3.01 -4.70 -20.51
C LEU A 202 2.82 -3.80 -21.74
N VAL A 203 3.81 -2.98 -22.07
CA VAL A 203 3.78 -2.09 -23.25
C VAL A 203 3.75 -2.90 -24.54
N ALA A 204 4.51 -4.00 -24.63
CA ALA A 204 4.51 -4.89 -25.79
C ALA A 204 3.14 -5.54 -26.04
N HIS A 205 2.37 -5.76 -24.99
CA HIS A 205 0.97 -6.22 -25.05
C HIS A 205 -0.06 -5.08 -25.19
N GLY A 206 0.37 -3.85 -25.50
CA GLY A 206 -0.51 -2.71 -25.77
C GLY A 206 -1.04 -1.99 -24.53
N ILE A 207 -0.57 -2.31 -23.33
CA ILE A 207 -0.98 -1.65 -22.09
C ILE A 207 -0.23 -0.32 -21.94
N GLN A 208 -0.98 0.77 -21.94
CA GLN A 208 -0.42 2.11 -21.71
C GLN A 208 -0.11 2.33 -20.23
N THR A 209 1.10 2.80 -19.94
CA THR A 209 1.52 3.14 -18.57
C THR A 209 1.62 4.65 -18.38
N ARG A 210 1.37 5.11 -17.14
CA ARG A 210 1.51 6.53 -16.76
C ARG A 210 2.27 6.65 -15.45
N ARG A 211 2.97 7.77 -15.28
CA ARG A 211 3.62 8.11 -14.01
C ARG A 211 2.58 8.63 -13.02
N PHE A 212 2.61 8.04 -11.82
CA PHE A 212 1.93 8.58 -10.65
C PHE A 212 2.97 8.94 -9.60
N LYS A 213 2.69 9.99 -8.85
CA LYS A 213 3.48 10.35 -7.68
C LYS A 213 2.66 10.11 -6.41
N THR A 214 3.32 9.69 -5.34
CA THR A 214 2.80 9.75 -3.97
C THR A 214 3.86 10.33 -3.07
N GLY A 215 3.45 11.03 -2.01
CA GLY A 215 4.36 11.56 -1.00
C GLY A 215 4.14 10.87 0.33
N THR A 216 5.21 10.74 1.10
CA THR A 216 5.15 10.33 2.50
C THR A 216 5.96 11.32 3.32
N PRO A 217 5.48 11.75 4.51
CA PRO A 217 6.22 12.65 5.37
C PRO A 217 7.43 11.97 6.02
N ALA A 218 8.29 12.78 6.62
CA ALA A 218 9.39 12.28 7.42
C ALA A 218 8.90 11.46 8.62
N ARG A 219 9.74 10.54 9.07
CA ARG A 219 9.62 9.87 10.36
C ARG A 219 10.51 10.56 11.36
N VAL A 220 10.08 10.56 12.61
CA VAL A 220 10.85 11.14 13.72
C VAL A 220 11.00 10.12 14.84
N ASP A 221 12.10 10.22 15.57
CA ASP A 221 12.34 9.38 16.74
C ASP A 221 11.50 9.89 17.93
N LYS A 222 10.68 9.02 18.52
CA LYS A 222 9.84 9.31 19.68
C LYS A 222 10.64 9.98 20.82
N ARG A 223 11.87 9.58 21.01
CA ARG A 223 12.77 10.10 22.07
C ARG A 223 13.21 11.54 21.83
N SER A 224 13.09 12.06 20.61
CA SER A 224 13.40 13.45 20.24
C SER A 224 12.21 14.39 20.40
N LEU A 225 11.04 13.91 20.81
CA LEU A 225 9.82 14.68 20.89
C LEU A 225 9.53 15.19 22.31
N ASP A 226 9.08 16.42 22.41
CA ASP A 226 8.59 17.02 23.65
C ASP A 226 7.05 16.97 23.67
N PHE A 227 6.52 15.87 24.19
CA PHE A 227 5.07 15.64 24.28
C PHE A 227 4.35 16.64 25.18
N SER A 228 5.05 17.32 26.12
CA SER A 228 4.44 18.35 26.96
C SER A 228 3.91 19.56 26.18
N LYS A 229 4.37 19.73 24.93
CA LYS A 229 3.95 20.80 24.01
C LYS A 229 2.88 20.34 23.00
N MET A 230 2.34 19.15 23.16
CA MET A 230 1.41 18.54 22.23
C MET A 230 0.11 18.17 22.96
N GLU A 231 -0.98 18.12 22.22
CA GLU A 231 -2.27 17.69 22.73
C GLU A 231 -2.43 16.18 22.47
N GLU A 232 -2.62 15.42 23.55
CA GLU A 232 -2.85 13.98 23.46
C GLU A 232 -4.20 13.67 22.81
N GLN A 233 -4.19 12.73 21.87
CA GLN A 233 -5.37 12.31 21.11
C GLN A 233 -5.63 10.83 21.36
N PHE A 234 -6.67 10.55 22.14
CA PHE A 234 -7.11 9.20 22.47
C PHE A 234 -7.94 8.58 21.34
N GLY A 235 -7.94 7.27 21.29
CA GLY A 235 -8.93 6.50 20.52
C GLY A 235 -10.33 6.61 21.11
N ASP A 236 -11.30 5.97 20.46
CA ASP A 236 -12.65 5.86 21.02
C ASP A 236 -12.65 4.89 22.21
N GLU A 237 -13.39 5.20 23.28
CA GLU A 237 -13.50 4.34 24.47
C GLU A 237 -14.03 2.94 24.11
N ARG A 238 -15.02 2.90 23.22
CA ARG A 238 -15.56 1.65 22.68
C ARG A 238 -15.17 1.53 21.22
N VAL A 239 -14.38 0.53 20.92
CA VAL A 239 -13.94 0.24 19.56
C VAL A 239 -15.08 -0.40 18.76
N VAL A 240 -15.26 0.09 17.54
CA VAL A 240 -16.11 -0.54 16.53
C VAL A 240 -15.18 -1.29 15.57
N PRO A 241 -15.34 -2.62 15.39
CA PRO A 241 -14.49 -3.37 14.47
C PRO A 241 -14.73 -2.99 13.01
N PHE A 242 -13.75 -3.18 12.17
CA PHE A 242 -13.90 -3.03 10.73
C PHE A 242 -14.67 -4.21 10.12
N SER A 243 -14.33 -5.43 10.50
CA SER A 243 -14.99 -6.61 9.97
C SER A 243 -16.35 -6.83 10.59
N PHE A 244 -17.33 -7.21 9.76
CA PHE A 244 -18.65 -7.63 10.21
C PHE A 244 -18.63 -8.97 10.94
N THR A 245 -17.56 -9.76 10.76
CA THR A 245 -17.39 -11.07 11.41
C THR A 245 -16.58 -11.01 12.69
N THR A 246 -15.98 -9.86 13.02
CA THR A 246 -15.25 -9.66 14.28
C THR A 246 -16.23 -9.38 15.40
N ASN A 247 -16.15 -10.14 16.51
CA ASN A 247 -16.92 -9.86 17.71
C ASN A 247 -16.41 -8.53 18.34
N PRO A 248 -17.27 -7.52 18.57
CA PRO A 248 -16.85 -6.26 19.17
C PRO A 248 -16.15 -6.37 20.53
N GLU A 249 -16.46 -7.38 21.32
CA GLU A 249 -15.84 -7.57 22.63
C GLU A 249 -14.36 -8.04 22.52
N ASP A 250 -13.99 -8.69 21.41
CA ASP A 250 -12.64 -9.23 21.21
C ASP A 250 -11.64 -8.14 20.80
N VAL A 251 -12.10 -6.94 20.43
CA VAL A 251 -11.28 -5.81 19.97
C VAL A 251 -11.14 -4.68 20.99
N GLN A 252 -11.51 -4.92 22.24
CA GLN A 252 -11.33 -3.94 23.32
C GLN A 252 -9.93 -4.08 23.89
N ILE A 253 -9.02 -3.15 23.56
CA ILE A 253 -7.62 -3.14 23.98
C ILE A 253 -7.24 -1.82 24.66
N GLU A 254 -6.15 -1.80 25.40
CA GLU A 254 -5.51 -0.55 25.79
C GLU A 254 -4.89 0.11 24.55
N GLN A 255 -5.40 1.29 24.19
CA GLN A 255 -5.03 1.96 22.96
C GLN A 255 -3.85 2.91 23.14
N ALA A 256 -2.96 2.94 22.14
CA ALA A 256 -1.89 3.91 22.08
C ALA A 256 -2.43 5.31 21.72
N SER A 257 -1.82 6.35 22.29
CA SER A 257 -2.17 7.74 21.98
C SER A 257 -1.45 8.23 20.72
N CYS A 258 -2.14 9.07 19.95
CA CYS A 258 -1.55 9.98 18.99
C CYS A 258 -1.41 11.37 19.61
N TRP A 259 -0.67 12.26 18.95
CA TRP A 259 -0.41 13.60 19.48
C TRP A 259 -0.67 14.65 18.40
N LEU A 260 -1.32 15.75 18.77
CA LEU A 260 -1.59 16.86 17.88
C LEU A 260 -0.66 18.02 18.21
N THR A 261 0.01 18.54 17.20
CA THR A 261 0.81 19.76 17.24
C THR A 261 0.55 20.61 15.99
N TYR A 262 1.27 21.70 15.84
CA TYR A 262 1.07 22.65 14.76
C TYR A 262 2.39 23.11 14.17
N THR A 263 2.41 23.41 12.88
CA THR A 263 3.45 24.26 12.30
C THR A 263 3.30 25.71 12.80
N ASN A 264 4.29 26.53 12.57
CA ASN A 264 4.28 27.95 12.88
C ASN A 264 4.78 28.79 11.67
N GLU A 265 4.77 30.10 11.81
CA GLU A 265 5.21 31.01 10.75
C GLU A 265 6.66 30.80 10.33
N THR A 266 7.56 30.56 11.29
CA THR A 266 8.97 30.21 11.01
C THR A 266 9.09 28.97 10.16
N THR A 267 8.31 27.92 10.47
CA THR A 267 8.25 26.69 9.66
C THR A 267 7.78 27.01 8.24
N HIS A 268 6.74 27.84 8.09
CA HIS A 268 6.22 28.21 6.78
C HIS A 268 7.22 29.06 5.99
N GLU A 269 7.95 29.94 6.64
CA GLU A 269 8.99 30.77 5.99
C GLU A 269 10.15 29.88 5.49
N ILE A 270 10.62 28.92 6.30
CA ILE A 270 11.64 27.97 5.87
C ILE A 270 11.16 27.19 4.63
N ILE A 271 9.91 26.72 4.62
CA ILE A 271 9.34 26.00 3.49
C ILE A 271 9.29 26.90 2.25
N ARG A 272 8.77 28.12 2.36
CA ARG A 272 8.66 29.04 1.23
C ARG A 272 10.02 29.38 0.62
N ASN A 273 11.04 29.58 1.46
CA ASN A 273 12.40 29.92 1.04
C ASN A 273 13.16 28.74 0.41
N ASN A 274 12.61 27.53 0.42
CA ASN A 274 13.24 26.32 -0.12
C ASN A 274 12.32 25.56 -1.11
N LEU A 275 11.31 26.19 -1.68
CA LEU A 275 10.42 25.57 -2.65
C LEU A 275 11.14 25.13 -3.92
N ASP A 276 12.17 25.85 -4.34
CA ASP A 276 13.03 25.52 -5.47
C ASP A 276 13.81 24.20 -5.28
N ARG A 277 14.01 23.79 -4.02
CA ARG A 277 14.64 22.52 -3.63
C ARG A 277 13.64 21.39 -3.44
N SER A 278 12.35 21.69 -3.36
CA SER A 278 11.31 20.66 -3.26
C SER A 278 11.15 19.94 -4.60
N PRO A 279 11.26 18.61 -4.66
CA PRO A 279 11.10 17.85 -5.90
C PRO A 279 9.77 18.09 -6.62
N ILE A 280 8.73 18.47 -5.86
CA ILE A 280 7.39 18.81 -6.40
C ILE A 280 7.42 20.14 -7.12
N TYR A 281 8.01 21.18 -6.50
CA TYR A 281 8.00 22.56 -7.02
C TYR A 281 9.18 22.84 -7.96
N ALA A 282 10.27 22.09 -7.86
CA ALA A 282 11.39 22.13 -8.79
C ALA A 282 11.12 21.44 -10.14
N GLY A 283 9.92 20.86 -10.33
CA GLY A 283 9.56 20.19 -11.58
C GLY A 283 10.25 18.84 -11.81
N ILE A 284 10.90 18.27 -10.79
CA ILE A 284 11.61 16.98 -10.88
C ILE A 284 10.61 15.82 -10.89
N ILE A 285 9.48 15.98 -10.19
CA ILE A 285 8.42 14.97 -10.12
C ILE A 285 7.43 15.21 -11.26
N GLU A 286 7.46 14.32 -12.22
CA GLU A 286 6.46 14.21 -13.26
C GLU A 286 5.33 13.26 -12.82
N GLY A 287 4.08 13.60 -13.14
CA GLY A 287 2.92 12.72 -12.91
C GLY A 287 1.86 13.31 -12.01
N THR A 288 0.75 12.58 -11.93
CA THR A 288 -0.44 12.98 -11.16
C THR A 288 -0.33 12.47 -9.72
N GLY A 289 -0.49 13.37 -8.75
CA GLY A 289 -0.57 13.01 -7.33
C GLY A 289 -2.00 12.70 -6.88
N PRO A 290 -2.16 12.02 -5.74
CA PRO A 290 -3.46 11.80 -5.14
C PRO A 290 -4.15 13.13 -4.79
N ARG A 291 -5.44 13.26 -5.17
CA ARG A 291 -6.19 14.53 -5.00
C ARG A 291 -6.28 15.00 -3.55
N TYR A 292 -6.38 14.07 -2.60
CA TYR A 292 -6.65 14.36 -1.18
C TYR A 292 -5.47 14.07 -0.26
N CYS A 293 -4.25 14.09 -0.80
CA CYS A 293 -3.02 13.90 -0.02
C CYS A 293 -2.03 15.05 -0.32
N PRO A 294 -2.34 16.30 0.07
CA PRO A 294 -1.43 17.41 -0.13
C PRO A 294 -0.22 17.26 0.80
N SER A 295 0.97 17.59 0.29
CA SER A 295 2.17 17.74 1.10
C SER A 295 2.06 18.98 2.02
N ILE A 296 2.99 19.14 2.95
CA ILE A 296 3.03 20.34 3.78
C ILE A 296 3.35 21.58 2.93
N GLU A 297 4.21 21.44 1.92
CA GLU A 297 4.51 22.54 0.97
C GLU A 297 3.25 22.95 0.21
N ASP A 298 2.45 21.98 -0.27
CA ASP A 298 1.15 22.27 -0.90
C ASP A 298 0.22 23.07 0.01
N LYS A 299 0.19 22.74 1.30
CA LYS A 299 -0.65 23.47 2.27
C LYS A 299 -0.16 24.89 2.48
N VAL A 300 1.14 25.08 2.64
CA VAL A 300 1.76 26.40 2.84
C VAL A 300 1.59 27.30 1.62
N VAL A 301 1.68 26.75 0.41
CA VAL A 301 1.52 27.50 -0.85
C VAL A 301 0.05 27.80 -1.13
N LYS A 302 -0.84 26.81 -0.98
CA LYS A 302 -2.28 26.97 -1.30
C LYS A 302 -3.05 27.79 -0.27
N PHE A 303 -2.56 27.86 0.97
CA PHE A 303 -3.21 28.57 2.06
C PHE A 303 -2.23 29.54 2.74
N PRO A 304 -1.74 30.57 2.01
CA PRO A 304 -0.70 31.48 2.48
C PRO A 304 -1.09 32.29 3.72
N ASP A 305 -2.40 32.55 3.91
CA ASP A 305 -2.94 33.32 5.04
C ASP A 305 -3.05 32.48 6.34
N LYS A 306 -2.79 31.17 6.27
CA LYS A 306 -2.79 30.32 7.47
C LYS A 306 -1.46 30.46 8.20
N THR A 307 -1.51 30.85 9.46
CA THR A 307 -0.33 30.96 10.32
C THR A 307 0.15 29.62 10.87
N ARG A 308 -0.71 28.59 10.80
CA ARG A 308 -0.40 27.23 11.27
C ARG A 308 -1.21 26.17 10.56
N HIS A 309 -0.65 24.96 10.42
CA HIS A 309 -1.32 23.74 9.99
C HIS A 309 -1.20 22.68 11.06
N GLN A 310 -2.23 21.86 11.20
CA GLN A 310 -2.23 20.70 12.10
C GLN A 310 -1.21 19.67 11.63
N VAL A 311 -0.49 19.09 12.60
CA VAL A 311 0.41 17.96 12.42
C VAL A 311 0.08 16.92 13.49
N PHE A 312 -0.30 15.73 13.06
CA PHE A 312 -0.49 14.60 13.96
C PHE A 312 0.80 13.77 14.02
N ILE A 313 1.17 13.38 15.21
CA ILE A 313 2.29 12.50 15.50
C ILE A 313 1.70 11.15 15.89
N GLU A 314 1.94 10.14 15.08
CA GLU A 314 1.28 8.83 15.20
C GLU A 314 2.35 7.72 15.34
N PRO A 315 2.31 6.84 16.36
CA PRO A 315 3.26 5.73 16.46
C PRO A 315 3.06 4.74 15.30
N GLU A 316 4.15 4.21 14.76
CA GLU A 316 4.09 3.20 13.69
C GLU A 316 3.98 1.76 14.20
N GLY A 317 4.01 1.58 15.53
CA GLY A 317 3.84 0.31 16.23
C GLY A 317 4.12 0.46 17.72
N LEU A 318 3.89 -0.59 18.48
CA LEU A 318 4.07 -0.59 19.94
C LEU A 318 5.54 -0.74 20.34
N TYR A 319 6.35 -1.41 19.52
CA TYR A 319 7.73 -1.77 19.82
C TYR A 319 8.76 -1.00 18.98
N THR A 320 8.37 0.16 18.45
CA THR A 320 9.26 1.05 17.70
C THR A 320 9.26 2.45 18.28
N ASN A 321 10.39 3.16 18.13
CA ASN A 321 10.47 4.58 18.40
C ASN A 321 10.12 5.46 17.20
N GLU A 322 9.72 4.84 16.08
CA GLU A 322 9.39 5.56 14.85
C GLU A 322 7.99 6.15 14.92
N MET A 323 7.90 7.46 14.72
CA MET A 323 6.66 8.23 14.72
C MET A 323 6.42 8.81 13.33
N TYR A 324 5.21 8.66 12.85
CA TYR A 324 4.73 9.20 11.58
C TYR A 324 4.17 10.62 11.76
N LEU A 325 4.52 11.52 10.85
CA LEU A 325 4.01 12.90 10.79
C LEU A 325 2.87 12.98 9.78
N ARG A 326 1.66 13.31 10.20
CA ARG A 326 0.50 13.41 9.30
C ARG A 326 -0.06 14.81 9.21
#